data_fff20c8aa7c62fb72b2fd0e5e2f7e378
#
_entry.id   fff20c8aa7c62fb72b2fd0e5e2f7e378
#
_cell.length_a   1.000
_cell.length_b   1.000
_cell.length_c   1.000
_cell.angle_alpha   90.00
_cell.angle_beta   90.00
_cell.angle_gamma   90.00
#
_symmetry.space_group_name_H-M   'P 1'
#
loop_
_entity.id
_entity.type
_entity.pdbx_description
1 polymer ?
#
loop_
_entity_poly.entity_id
_entity_poly.type
_entity_poly.pdbx_seq_one_letter_code
_entity_poly.pdbx_strand_id
1 'polypeptide(L)'
;ELLEGLGENRTDHAVILDLSATTDPHYNNSRWGDEFDSTPWIYCMLDNFGDRPGVHGELEVIASQVPQAYAESDYMKGIGITPEGTNLNPVNYELFFETAWEDDEIDVEEWLKDYVTRRYGECDAAYRGWLKLLDSAYGATGAHWGGFNAIANQRPGSGVILGNKTSLPYDYRTFAKAVENIMEDYDQLSDSESYLYDVAALLKQLLQNSQLTYYRNFESAFTNGDLETFNINA
;
A
#
# COMPACT_ATOMS: atom_id res chain seq x y z
N GLU A 1 -10.08 -18.93 24.57
CA GLU A 1 -10.11 -20.42 24.45
C GLU A 1 -8.82 -21.02 23.89
N LEU A 2 -8.31 -20.54 22.69
CA LEU A 2 -7.07 -21.11 22.12
C LEU A 2 -5.86 -20.83 23.03
N LEU A 3 -5.67 -19.56 23.42
CA LEU A 3 -4.57 -19.15 24.30
C LEU A 3 -4.68 -19.73 25.71
N GLU A 4 -5.90 -19.87 26.24
CA GLU A 4 -6.16 -20.55 27.50
C GLU A 4 -5.79 -22.04 27.44
N GLY A 5 -6.02 -22.67 26.26
CA GLY A 5 -5.66 -24.07 26.03
C GLY A 5 -4.16 -24.35 26.04
N LEU A 6 -3.32 -23.33 25.76
CA LEU A 6 -1.86 -23.44 25.84
C LEU A 6 -1.33 -23.38 27.31
N GLY A 7 -2.18 -23.00 28.28
CA GLY A 7 -1.85 -22.96 29.69
C GLY A 7 -0.92 -21.81 30.11
N GLU A 8 -0.41 -21.90 31.35
CA GLU A 8 0.42 -20.83 31.92
C GLU A 8 1.76 -20.63 31.24
N ASN A 9 2.26 -21.62 30.50
CA ASN A 9 3.55 -21.57 29.80
C ASN A 9 3.43 -21.12 28.36
N ARG A 10 2.29 -20.54 27.94
CA ARG A 10 2.06 -20.09 26.54
C ARG A 10 3.11 -19.09 26.04
N THR A 11 3.63 -18.25 26.94
CA THR A 11 4.67 -17.27 26.62
C THR A 11 6.00 -17.89 26.18
N ASP A 12 6.25 -19.13 26.58
CA ASP A 12 7.47 -19.87 26.24
C ASP A 12 7.30 -20.73 24.95
N HIS A 13 6.06 -20.95 24.52
CA HIS A 13 5.74 -21.92 23.48
C HIS A 13 4.92 -21.37 22.32
N ALA A 14 4.48 -20.11 22.39
CA ALA A 14 3.68 -19.47 21.36
C ALA A 14 4.19 -18.07 21.02
N VAL A 15 4.16 -17.74 19.73
CA VAL A 15 4.34 -16.38 19.22
C VAL A 15 3.18 -16.12 18.27
N ILE A 16 2.50 -15.00 18.44
CA ILE A 16 1.37 -14.61 17.60
C ILE A 16 1.89 -13.70 16.47
N LEU A 17 1.45 -13.96 15.26
CA LEU A 17 1.68 -13.08 14.12
C LEU A 17 0.43 -12.23 13.92
N ASP A 18 0.51 -10.92 14.19
CA ASP A 18 -0.54 -9.97 13.81
C ASP A 18 -0.38 -9.63 12.33
N LEU A 19 -1.01 -10.44 11.46
CA LEU A 19 -0.69 -10.54 10.04
C LEU A 19 -0.89 -9.26 9.25
N SER A 20 -1.77 -8.37 9.69
CA SER A 20 -2.12 -7.12 9.01
C SER A 20 -2.10 -5.91 9.93
N ALA A 21 -1.17 -5.89 10.88
CA ALA A 21 -1.13 -4.88 11.92
C ALA A 21 -1.05 -3.43 11.41
N THR A 22 -0.45 -3.21 10.25
CA THR A 22 -0.41 -1.88 9.60
C THR A 22 -1.78 -1.35 9.17
N THR A 23 -2.77 -2.23 8.93
CA THR A 23 -4.07 -1.83 8.38
C THR A 23 -5.24 -2.20 9.28
N ASP A 24 -5.14 -3.27 10.03
CA ASP A 24 -6.16 -3.79 10.95
C ASP A 24 -5.48 -4.45 12.15
N PRO A 25 -4.92 -3.63 13.08
CA PRO A 25 -4.18 -4.12 14.21
C PRO A 25 -5.08 -4.88 15.19
N HIS A 26 -4.64 -6.08 15.58
CA HIS A 26 -5.35 -6.92 16.52
C HIS A 26 -4.74 -6.88 17.93
N TYR A 27 -3.47 -6.51 18.06
CA TYR A 27 -2.77 -6.47 19.34
C TYR A 27 -3.40 -5.51 20.35
N ASN A 28 -4.05 -4.43 19.89
CA ASN A 28 -4.75 -3.43 20.70
C ASN A 28 -6.29 -3.56 20.64
N ASN A 29 -6.80 -4.69 20.14
CA ASN A 29 -8.22 -4.93 19.98
C ASN A 29 -8.75 -5.80 21.11
N SER A 30 -9.71 -5.27 21.88
CA SER A 30 -10.31 -5.96 23.03
C SER A 30 -10.93 -7.34 22.73
N ARG A 31 -11.21 -7.64 21.46
CA ARG A 31 -11.72 -8.97 21.05
C ARG A 31 -10.68 -10.08 21.24
N TRP A 32 -9.40 -9.73 21.13
CA TRP A 32 -8.28 -10.69 21.21
C TRP A 32 -7.56 -10.66 22.57
N GLY A 33 -8.09 -9.86 23.52
CA GLY A 33 -7.40 -9.56 24.78
C GLY A 33 -6.37 -8.45 24.60
N ASP A 34 -5.98 -7.84 25.70
CA ASP A 34 -4.92 -6.84 25.69
C ASP A 34 -3.60 -7.52 25.35
N GLU A 35 -2.96 -7.08 24.29
CA GLU A 35 -1.73 -7.68 23.74
C GLU A 35 -1.79 -9.22 23.70
N PHE A 36 -2.89 -9.75 23.16
CA PHE A 36 -3.11 -11.21 23.07
C PHE A 36 -2.93 -11.92 24.42
N ASP A 37 -3.50 -11.33 25.48
CA ASP A 37 -3.35 -11.82 26.86
C ASP A 37 -1.88 -11.98 27.30
N SER A 38 -1.05 -10.99 26.99
CA SER A 38 0.39 -10.97 27.33
C SER A 38 1.20 -12.08 26.63
N THR A 39 0.79 -12.49 25.46
CA THR A 39 1.52 -13.48 24.64
C THR A 39 2.52 -12.78 23.72
N PRO A 40 3.76 -13.26 23.57
CA PRO A 40 4.70 -12.70 22.61
C PRO A 40 4.11 -12.61 21.19
N TRP A 41 4.32 -11.48 20.51
CA TRP A 41 3.76 -11.26 19.18
C TRP A 41 4.70 -10.51 18.24
N ILE A 42 4.42 -10.59 16.94
CA ILE A 42 5.15 -9.97 15.85
C ILE A 42 4.20 -9.03 15.10
N TYR A 43 4.62 -7.79 14.91
CA TYR A 43 3.92 -6.81 14.08
C TYR A 43 4.16 -7.10 12.60
N CYS A 44 3.14 -7.51 11.85
CA CYS A 44 3.30 -7.87 10.46
C CYS A 44 2.61 -6.87 9.52
N MET A 45 3.28 -6.59 8.40
CA MET A 45 2.72 -5.82 7.29
C MET A 45 2.20 -6.74 6.20
N LEU A 46 0.93 -6.56 5.86
CA LEU A 46 0.29 -7.17 4.68
C LEU A 46 0.09 -6.09 3.61
N ASP A 47 1.04 -5.99 2.67
CA ASP A 47 1.00 -4.99 1.60
C ASP A 47 0.10 -5.38 0.44
N ASN A 48 -0.03 -6.67 0.17
CA ASN A 48 -0.70 -7.18 -1.03
C ASN A 48 -1.60 -8.36 -0.69
N PHE A 49 -2.86 -8.06 -0.36
CA PHE A 49 -3.86 -9.08 -0.05
C PHE A 49 -4.46 -9.68 -1.33
N GLY A 50 -4.36 -11.02 -1.45
CA GLY A 50 -4.95 -11.75 -2.57
C GLY A 50 -4.33 -11.38 -3.92
N ASP A 51 -3.03 -11.09 -3.96
CA ASP A 51 -2.28 -10.68 -5.16
C ASP A 51 -2.95 -9.51 -5.92
N ARG A 52 -3.33 -8.47 -5.19
CA ARG A 52 -3.89 -7.25 -5.77
C ARG A 52 -2.78 -6.25 -6.09
N PRO A 53 -2.20 -6.32 -7.31
CA PRO A 53 -1.09 -5.46 -7.68
C PRO A 53 -1.56 -4.00 -7.82
N GLY A 54 -0.63 -3.08 -7.67
CA GLY A 54 -0.85 -1.66 -7.91
C GLY A 54 -0.02 -0.79 -6.99
N VAL A 55 0.07 0.48 -7.35
CA VAL A 55 0.77 1.47 -6.55
C VAL A 55 -0.15 1.91 -5.41
N HIS A 56 0.24 1.57 -4.18
CA HIS A 56 -0.48 1.91 -2.96
C HIS A 56 0.42 1.78 -1.74
N GLY A 57 0.03 2.41 -0.65
CA GLY A 57 0.69 2.31 0.64
C GLY A 57 0.16 3.36 1.60
N GLU A 58 0.57 3.26 2.85
CA GLU A 58 0.26 4.18 3.92
C GLU A 58 1.56 4.50 4.67
N LEU A 59 2.48 5.23 4.00
CA LEU A 59 3.86 5.41 4.50
C LEU A 59 3.89 6.09 5.87
N GLU A 60 3.05 7.11 6.11
CA GLU A 60 2.94 7.78 7.40
C GLU A 60 2.48 6.82 8.52
N VAL A 61 1.59 5.87 8.18
CA VAL A 61 1.13 4.85 9.12
C VAL A 61 2.27 3.88 9.45
N ILE A 62 3.01 3.45 8.44
CA ILE A 62 4.17 2.56 8.63
C ILE A 62 5.22 3.24 9.50
N ALA A 63 5.55 4.50 9.20
CA ALA A 63 6.57 5.28 9.88
C ALA A 63 6.27 5.54 11.37
N SER A 64 4.99 5.69 11.73
CA SER A 64 4.56 6.05 13.09
C SER A 64 4.11 4.86 13.93
N GLN A 65 3.30 3.96 13.38
CA GLN A 65 2.64 2.92 14.17
C GLN A 65 3.59 1.80 14.63
N VAL A 66 4.62 1.48 13.85
CA VAL A 66 5.55 0.40 14.23
C VAL A 66 6.39 0.79 15.44
N PRO A 67 7.09 1.96 15.45
CA PRO A 67 7.80 2.44 16.64
C PRO A 67 6.87 2.63 17.85
N GLN A 68 5.66 3.18 17.62
CA GLN A 68 4.67 3.34 18.68
C GLN A 68 4.29 1.99 19.31
N ALA A 69 3.96 0.99 18.49
CA ALA A 69 3.59 -0.34 18.98
C ALA A 69 4.73 -0.98 19.81
N TYR A 70 5.97 -0.78 19.37
CA TYR A 70 7.14 -1.27 20.09
C TYR A 70 7.34 -0.55 21.43
N ALA A 71 7.16 0.78 21.46
CA ALA A 71 7.31 1.58 22.68
C ALA A 71 6.22 1.30 23.71
N GLU A 72 5.00 0.94 23.26
CA GLU A 72 3.84 0.69 24.13
C GLU A 72 3.72 -0.75 24.60
N SER A 73 4.43 -1.71 23.96
CA SER A 73 4.26 -3.15 24.21
C SER A 73 5.50 -3.82 24.81
N ASP A 74 5.33 -4.46 25.94
CA ASP A 74 6.35 -5.35 26.52
C ASP A 74 6.42 -6.73 25.81
N TYR A 75 5.41 -7.06 25.00
CA TYR A 75 5.22 -8.38 24.38
C TYR A 75 5.52 -8.41 22.90
N MET A 76 5.62 -7.28 22.22
CA MET A 76 6.10 -7.20 20.84
C MET A 76 7.57 -7.67 20.77
N LYS A 77 7.87 -8.61 19.86
CA LYS A 77 9.21 -9.21 19.73
C LYS A 77 9.90 -8.88 18.40
N GLY A 78 9.24 -8.16 17.54
CA GLY A 78 9.79 -7.74 16.26
C GLY A 78 8.74 -7.47 15.21
N ILE A 79 9.21 -7.29 13.99
CA ILE A 79 8.38 -7.04 12.81
C ILE A 79 8.47 -8.21 11.82
N GLY A 80 7.46 -8.33 10.96
CA GLY A 80 7.41 -9.36 9.92
C GLY A 80 6.62 -8.91 8.69
N ILE A 81 6.71 -9.65 7.62
CA ILE A 81 5.94 -9.40 6.40
C ILE A 81 5.12 -10.63 6.03
N THR A 82 3.92 -10.40 5.51
CA THR A 82 2.98 -11.44 5.11
C THR A 82 2.44 -11.19 3.69
N PRO A 83 3.30 -11.06 2.66
CA PRO A 83 2.87 -10.78 1.31
C PRO A 83 2.12 -11.97 0.71
N GLU A 84 1.01 -11.70 0.02
CA GLU A 84 0.21 -12.71 -0.68
C GLU A 84 0.40 -12.68 -2.21
N GLY A 85 1.32 -11.86 -2.71
CA GLY A 85 1.61 -11.73 -4.13
C GLY A 85 3.05 -11.36 -4.40
N THR A 86 3.40 -11.26 -5.69
CA THR A 86 4.75 -10.97 -6.15
C THR A 86 4.97 -9.53 -6.63
N ASN A 87 3.89 -8.79 -6.90
CA ASN A 87 3.95 -7.39 -7.34
C ASN A 87 3.88 -6.48 -6.11
N LEU A 88 5.02 -6.23 -5.50
CA LEU A 88 5.16 -5.50 -4.25
C LEU A 88 5.53 -4.03 -4.52
N ASN A 89 5.26 -3.16 -3.55
CA ASN A 89 5.68 -1.77 -3.53
C ASN A 89 7.00 -1.65 -2.76
N PRO A 90 8.17 -1.55 -3.40
CA PRO A 90 9.47 -1.56 -2.70
C PRO A 90 9.57 -0.52 -1.60
N VAL A 91 8.99 0.67 -1.81
CA VAL A 91 9.00 1.76 -0.84
C VAL A 91 8.36 1.38 0.50
N ASN A 92 7.24 0.64 0.48
CA ASN A 92 6.56 0.18 1.70
C ASN A 92 7.46 -0.76 2.50
N TYR A 93 8.14 -1.69 1.81
CA TYR A 93 9.01 -2.68 2.44
C TYR A 93 10.30 -2.06 2.98
N GLU A 94 10.93 -1.16 2.21
CA GLU A 94 12.15 -0.49 2.66
C GLU A 94 11.86 0.35 3.91
N LEU A 95 10.78 1.15 3.91
CA LEU A 95 10.40 1.93 5.09
C LEU A 95 10.03 1.01 6.28
N PHE A 96 9.24 -0.02 6.04
CA PHE A 96 8.83 -0.95 7.10
C PHE A 96 10.03 -1.63 7.78
N PHE A 97 11.03 -2.06 7.02
CA PHE A 97 12.22 -2.65 7.60
C PHE A 97 13.13 -1.62 8.29
N GLU A 98 13.12 -0.36 7.85
CA GLU A 98 13.84 0.73 8.52
C GLU A 98 13.31 0.93 9.94
N THR A 99 11.98 0.84 10.16
CA THR A 99 11.39 1.01 11.51
C THR A 99 11.88 0.02 12.55
N ALA A 100 12.50 -1.09 12.14
CA ALA A 100 13.10 -2.06 13.09
C ALA A 100 14.37 -1.54 13.78
N TRP A 101 14.95 -0.46 13.28
CA TRP A 101 16.20 0.14 13.76
C TRP A 101 16.00 1.52 14.38
N GLU A 102 14.77 2.04 14.34
CA GLU A 102 14.41 3.35 14.82
C GLU A 102 13.54 3.23 16.09
N ASP A 103 13.86 4.03 17.11
CA ASP A 103 13.10 4.07 18.36
C ASP A 103 11.93 5.09 18.30
N ASP A 104 12.02 6.05 17.38
CA ASP A 104 11.05 7.12 17.18
C ASP A 104 10.39 7.04 15.80
N GLU A 105 9.33 7.85 15.60
CA GLU A 105 8.67 8.01 14.31
C GLU A 105 9.64 8.55 13.25
N ILE A 106 9.59 7.97 12.04
CA ILE A 106 10.40 8.38 10.91
C ILE A 106 9.71 9.55 10.18
N ASP A 107 10.46 10.64 9.92
CA ASP A 107 10.01 11.71 9.02
C ASP A 107 9.99 11.18 7.58
N VAL A 108 8.78 10.92 7.05
CA VAL A 108 8.58 10.28 5.75
C VAL A 108 9.09 11.15 4.59
N GLU A 109 8.97 12.46 4.67
CA GLU A 109 9.45 13.36 3.60
C GLU A 109 10.98 13.35 3.53
N GLU A 110 11.67 13.44 4.67
CA GLU A 110 13.13 13.35 4.74
C GLU A 110 13.61 11.95 4.31
N TRP A 111 12.96 10.90 4.79
CA TRP A 111 13.24 9.52 4.41
C TRP A 111 13.06 9.28 2.90
N LEU A 112 12.00 9.81 2.29
CA LEU A 112 11.77 9.72 0.84
C LEU A 112 12.87 10.41 0.02
N LYS A 113 13.44 11.51 0.52
CA LYS A 113 14.57 12.16 -0.14
C LYS A 113 15.78 11.22 -0.20
N ASP A 114 16.08 10.57 0.90
CA ASP A 114 17.16 9.59 0.98
C ASP A 114 16.85 8.32 0.16
N TYR A 115 15.63 7.84 0.20
CA TYR A 115 15.15 6.71 -0.62
C TYR A 115 15.36 6.99 -2.11
N VAL A 116 14.92 8.14 -2.61
CA VAL A 116 15.08 8.54 -4.02
C VAL A 116 16.57 8.65 -4.38
N THR A 117 17.37 9.27 -3.50
CA THR A 117 18.81 9.43 -3.72
C THR A 117 19.53 8.08 -3.79
N ARG A 118 19.20 7.13 -2.91
CA ARG A 118 19.77 5.77 -2.93
C ARG A 118 19.41 5.01 -4.20
N ARG A 119 18.17 5.18 -4.69
CA ARG A 119 17.67 4.42 -5.85
C ARG A 119 18.09 4.99 -7.20
N TYR A 120 18.11 6.31 -7.34
CA TYR A 120 18.26 6.99 -8.64
C TYR A 120 19.47 7.91 -8.71
N GLY A 121 20.06 8.27 -7.57
CA GLY A 121 21.01 9.39 -7.45
C GLY A 121 20.28 10.69 -7.15
N GLU A 122 21.02 11.80 -7.15
CA GLU A 122 20.45 13.13 -6.91
C GLU A 122 19.55 13.55 -8.08
N CYS A 123 18.26 13.73 -7.82
CA CYS A 123 17.24 14.07 -8.80
C CYS A 123 16.05 14.79 -8.15
N ASP A 124 16.05 16.11 -8.24
CA ASP A 124 15.05 16.96 -7.58
C ASP A 124 13.63 16.77 -8.14
N ALA A 125 13.49 16.53 -9.44
CA ALA A 125 12.18 16.36 -10.06
C ALA A 125 11.55 15.02 -9.65
N ALA A 126 12.32 13.94 -9.63
CA ALA A 126 11.86 12.66 -9.12
C ALA A 126 11.45 12.75 -7.65
N TYR A 127 12.24 13.41 -6.80
CA TYR A 127 11.87 13.62 -5.40
C TYR A 127 10.53 14.39 -5.25
N ARG A 128 10.34 15.50 -5.98
CA ARG A 128 9.04 16.21 -6.00
C ARG A 128 7.89 15.30 -6.46
N GLY A 129 8.16 14.38 -7.36
CA GLY A 129 7.20 13.37 -7.77
C GLY A 129 6.83 12.40 -6.64
N TRP A 130 7.83 11.92 -5.89
CA TRP A 130 7.60 11.05 -4.74
C TRP A 130 6.80 11.72 -3.61
N LEU A 131 7.02 13.01 -3.34
CA LEU A 131 6.18 13.77 -2.41
C LEU A 131 4.71 13.80 -2.87
N LYS A 132 4.45 13.91 -4.18
CA LYS A 132 3.08 13.83 -4.69
C LYS A 132 2.51 12.41 -4.68
N LEU A 133 3.33 11.39 -4.74
CA LEU A 133 2.89 10.01 -4.48
C LEU A 133 2.50 9.83 -3.02
N LEU A 134 3.21 10.45 -2.09
CA LEU A 134 2.84 10.50 -0.67
C LEU A 134 1.49 11.22 -0.50
N ASP A 135 1.26 12.35 -1.19
CA ASP A 135 -0.04 13.06 -1.21
C ASP A 135 -1.18 12.27 -1.90
N SER A 136 -0.90 11.12 -2.49
CA SER A 136 -1.87 10.35 -3.26
C SER A 136 -1.82 8.85 -2.93
N ALA A 137 -1.21 8.03 -3.77
CA ALA A 137 -1.29 6.58 -3.67
C ALA A 137 -0.61 5.99 -2.42
N TYR A 138 0.42 6.63 -1.90
CA TYR A 138 1.17 6.17 -0.72
C TYR A 138 0.76 6.83 0.59
N GLY A 139 -0.19 7.78 0.57
CA GLY A 139 -0.78 8.40 1.76
C GLY A 139 -2.29 8.21 1.83
N ALA A 140 -2.88 7.49 0.89
CA ALA A 140 -4.33 7.32 0.83
C ALA A 140 -4.83 6.26 1.80
N THR A 141 -5.45 6.71 2.87
CA THR A 141 -6.14 5.84 3.82
C THR A 141 -7.30 5.08 3.13
N GLY A 142 -7.42 3.79 3.40
CA GLY A 142 -8.49 2.95 2.86
C GLY A 142 -8.15 2.13 1.61
N ALA A 143 -6.89 2.17 1.16
CA ALA A 143 -6.36 1.24 0.16
C ALA A 143 -5.83 -0.07 0.81
N HIS A 144 -6.32 -0.39 1.98
CA HIS A 144 -5.78 -1.32 2.96
C HIS A 144 -5.42 -2.72 2.48
N TRP A 145 -5.98 -3.16 1.38
CA TRP A 145 -5.87 -4.57 1.00
C TRP A 145 -5.25 -4.77 -0.38
N GLY A 146 -4.45 -3.82 -0.81
CA GLY A 146 -3.74 -3.89 -2.09
C GLY A 146 -4.11 -2.80 -3.08
N GLY A 147 -3.37 -2.74 -4.18
CA GLY A 147 -3.47 -1.71 -5.19
C GLY A 147 -4.82 -1.66 -5.88
N PHE A 148 -5.13 -0.50 -6.39
CA PHE A 148 -6.31 -0.30 -7.21
C PHE A 148 -6.06 -0.82 -8.63
N ASN A 149 -6.81 -1.84 -9.05
CA ASN A 149 -6.72 -2.42 -10.38
C ASN A 149 -8.12 -2.58 -10.99
N ALA A 150 -8.61 -1.55 -11.67
CA ALA A 150 -9.92 -1.55 -12.28
C ALA A 150 -10.09 -2.63 -13.35
N ILE A 151 -9.07 -2.83 -14.19
CA ILE A 151 -9.15 -3.70 -15.37
C ILE A 151 -9.22 -5.18 -14.96
N ALA A 152 -8.39 -5.59 -14.01
CA ALA A 152 -8.31 -6.98 -13.61
C ALA A 152 -9.50 -7.44 -12.76
N ASN A 153 -10.12 -6.50 -12.04
CA ASN A 153 -11.12 -6.80 -11.02
C ASN A 153 -12.55 -6.48 -11.43
N GLN A 154 -12.77 -5.92 -12.62
CA GLN A 154 -14.11 -5.49 -13.05
C GLN A 154 -14.51 -6.17 -14.36
N ARG A 155 -15.70 -6.78 -14.37
CA ARG A 155 -16.35 -7.22 -15.62
C ARG A 155 -17.45 -6.24 -15.95
N PRO A 156 -17.57 -5.80 -17.22
CA PRO A 156 -18.76 -5.10 -17.68
C PRO A 156 -19.97 -5.99 -17.45
N GLY A 157 -20.96 -5.50 -16.74
CA GLY A 157 -22.20 -6.28 -16.53
C GLY A 157 -22.90 -6.00 -15.21
N SER A 158 -24.07 -6.57 -15.07
CA SER A 158 -25.05 -6.35 -14.02
C SER A 158 -24.68 -6.95 -12.67
N GLY A 159 -23.57 -6.59 -12.09
CA GLY A 159 -23.29 -7.09 -10.74
C GLY A 159 -22.01 -6.54 -10.15
N VAL A 160 -22.10 -6.12 -8.90
CA VAL A 160 -20.94 -5.79 -8.09
C VAL A 160 -20.16 -7.07 -7.84
N ILE A 161 -18.98 -7.16 -8.39
CA ILE A 161 -18.02 -8.20 -7.98
C ILE A 161 -17.45 -7.75 -6.65
N LEU A 162 -17.44 -8.63 -5.65
CA LEU A 162 -16.89 -8.39 -4.33
C LEU A 162 -15.46 -7.82 -4.45
N GLY A 163 -15.23 -6.66 -3.84
CA GLY A 163 -13.94 -5.99 -3.86
C GLY A 163 -13.72 -4.94 -4.96
N ASN A 164 -14.71 -4.70 -5.83
CA ASN A 164 -14.60 -3.67 -6.86
C ASN A 164 -14.75 -2.27 -6.26
N LYS A 165 -13.66 -1.54 -6.26
CA LYS A 165 -13.70 -0.10 -6.00
C LYS A 165 -13.88 0.63 -7.34
N THR A 166 -14.99 1.34 -7.48
CA THR A 166 -15.28 2.19 -8.66
C THR A 166 -14.74 3.61 -8.49
N SER A 167 -14.03 3.88 -7.40
CA SER A 167 -13.42 5.18 -7.09
C SER A 167 -12.02 4.99 -6.58
N LEU A 168 -11.11 5.87 -6.99
CA LEU A 168 -9.79 5.96 -6.39
C LEU A 168 -9.91 6.52 -4.97
N PRO A 169 -9.08 6.06 -4.03
CA PRO A 169 -9.00 6.63 -2.70
C PRO A 169 -8.23 7.96 -2.65
N TYR A 170 -7.70 8.43 -3.78
CA TYR A 170 -6.90 9.64 -3.92
C TYR A 170 -7.27 10.43 -5.18
N ASP A 171 -6.81 11.68 -5.28
CA ASP A 171 -7.01 12.49 -6.47
C ASP A 171 -6.12 12.02 -7.64
N TYR A 172 -6.77 11.65 -8.74
CA TYR A 172 -6.09 11.22 -9.96
C TYR A 172 -5.11 12.25 -10.50
N ARG A 173 -5.43 13.56 -10.38
CA ARG A 173 -4.58 14.63 -10.92
C ARG A 173 -3.29 14.77 -10.14
N THR A 174 -3.34 14.59 -8.83
CA THR A 174 -2.14 14.58 -7.97
C THR A 174 -1.24 13.42 -8.36
N PHE A 175 -1.81 12.22 -8.54
CA PHE A 175 -1.04 11.07 -9.02
C PHE A 175 -0.45 11.28 -10.41
N ALA A 176 -1.22 11.81 -11.36
CA ALA A 176 -0.71 12.11 -12.70
C ALA A 176 0.45 13.11 -12.67
N LYS A 177 0.33 14.16 -11.82
CA LYS A 177 1.41 15.15 -11.67
C LYS A 177 2.66 14.56 -10.99
N ALA A 178 2.50 13.58 -10.11
CA ALA A 178 3.62 12.82 -9.56
C ALA A 178 4.41 12.11 -10.67
N VAL A 179 3.70 11.40 -11.55
CA VAL A 179 4.31 10.69 -12.69
C VAL A 179 5.00 11.66 -13.65
N GLU A 180 4.36 12.79 -13.98
CA GLU A 180 4.98 13.83 -14.80
C GLU A 180 6.31 14.32 -14.19
N ASN A 181 6.33 14.64 -12.90
CA ASN A 181 7.54 15.12 -12.24
C ASN A 181 8.66 14.07 -12.26
N ILE A 182 8.34 12.78 -11.99
CA ILE A 182 9.31 11.70 -12.06
C ILE A 182 9.88 11.55 -13.48
N MET A 183 9.04 11.73 -14.49
CA MET A 183 9.45 11.64 -15.90
C MET A 183 10.27 12.84 -16.39
N GLU A 184 10.31 13.97 -15.67
CA GLU A 184 11.18 15.11 -16.01
C GLU A 184 12.66 14.72 -15.99
N ASP A 185 13.07 13.75 -15.18
CA ASP A 185 14.45 13.27 -15.07
C ASP A 185 14.76 12.07 -15.98
N TYR A 186 13.84 11.68 -16.90
CA TYR A 186 13.96 10.45 -17.69
C TYR A 186 15.27 10.38 -18.50
N ASP A 187 15.65 11.45 -19.19
CA ASP A 187 16.87 11.46 -20.02
C ASP A 187 18.15 11.23 -19.19
N GLN A 188 18.15 11.67 -17.94
CA GLN A 188 19.27 11.48 -17.00
C GLN A 188 19.26 10.10 -16.37
N LEU A 189 18.09 9.51 -16.11
CA LEU A 189 17.91 8.31 -15.30
C LEU A 189 17.55 7.05 -16.10
N SER A 190 17.47 7.16 -17.43
CA SER A 190 17.05 6.05 -18.31
C SER A 190 17.94 4.81 -18.26
N ASP A 191 19.17 4.92 -17.74
CA ASP A 191 20.07 3.80 -17.53
C ASP A 191 19.93 3.15 -16.14
N SER A 192 19.11 3.71 -15.24
CA SER A 192 18.85 3.17 -13.90
C SER A 192 17.73 2.14 -13.93
N GLU A 193 18.05 0.87 -13.63
CA GLU A 193 17.06 -0.21 -13.61
C GLU A 193 15.97 0.03 -12.54
N SER A 194 16.32 0.55 -11.36
CA SER A 194 15.36 0.85 -10.30
C SER A 194 14.41 1.99 -10.70
N TYR A 195 14.92 3.03 -11.35
CA TYR A 195 14.10 4.11 -11.89
C TYR A 195 13.12 3.59 -12.95
N LEU A 196 13.60 2.80 -13.91
CA LEU A 196 12.76 2.23 -14.97
C LEU A 196 11.69 1.29 -14.41
N TYR A 197 12.01 0.52 -13.37
CA TYR A 197 11.03 -0.33 -12.68
C TYR A 197 9.91 0.51 -12.08
N ASP A 198 10.24 1.57 -11.34
CA ASP A 198 9.27 2.42 -10.68
C ASP A 198 8.43 3.21 -11.72
N VAL A 199 9.07 3.76 -12.76
CA VAL A 199 8.36 4.42 -13.88
C VAL A 199 7.38 3.47 -14.56
N ALA A 200 7.77 2.23 -14.83
CA ALA A 200 6.87 1.25 -15.45
C ALA A 200 5.67 0.94 -14.57
N ALA A 201 5.86 0.77 -13.24
CA ALA A 201 4.79 0.55 -12.29
C ALA A 201 3.84 1.75 -12.20
N LEU A 202 4.39 2.96 -12.14
CA LEU A 202 3.62 4.21 -12.08
C LEU A 202 2.82 4.47 -13.36
N LEU A 203 3.41 4.27 -14.53
CA LEU A 203 2.71 4.41 -15.81
C LEU A 203 1.60 3.37 -15.96
N LYS A 204 1.85 2.12 -15.55
CA LYS A 204 0.81 1.09 -15.51
C LYS A 204 -0.36 1.53 -14.62
N GLN A 205 -0.08 2.05 -13.43
CA GLN A 205 -1.12 2.53 -12.51
C GLN A 205 -1.86 3.75 -13.09
N LEU A 206 -1.15 4.68 -13.72
CA LEU A 206 -1.75 5.84 -14.37
C LEU A 206 -2.75 5.44 -15.47
N LEU A 207 -2.39 4.47 -16.30
CA LEU A 207 -3.28 3.91 -17.31
C LEU A 207 -4.49 3.22 -16.70
N GLN A 208 -4.32 2.44 -15.64
CA GLN A 208 -5.41 1.80 -14.91
C GLN A 208 -6.36 2.83 -14.29
N ASN A 209 -5.83 3.89 -13.70
CA ASN A 209 -6.63 4.97 -13.13
C ASN A 209 -7.46 5.70 -14.21
N SER A 210 -6.87 5.95 -15.39
CA SER A 210 -7.56 6.61 -16.50
C SER A 210 -8.74 5.79 -17.03
N GLN A 211 -8.65 4.48 -17.01
CA GLN A 211 -9.70 3.58 -17.49
C GLN A 211 -10.98 3.60 -16.65
N LEU A 212 -10.91 4.04 -15.40
CA LEU A 212 -12.12 4.17 -14.56
C LEU A 212 -13.17 5.07 -15.17
N THR A 213 -12.77 6.12 -15.86
CA THR A 213 -13.70 7.03 -16.51
C THR A 213 -14.39 6.34 -17.69
N TYR A 214 -13.64 5.63 -18.52
CA TYR A 214 -14.17 4.87 -19.64
C TYR A 214 -15.09 3.75 -19.14
N TYR A 215 -14.68 3.03 -18.12
CA TYR A 215 -15.48 1.96 -17.54
C TYR A 215 -16.82 2.46 -16.98
N ARG A 216 -16.85 3.57 -16.26
CA ARG A 216 -18.09 4.17 -15.75
C ARG A 216 -19.03 4.61 -16.86
N ASN A 217 -18.48 5.23 -17.92
CA ASN A 217 -19.26 5.62 -19.09
C ASN A 217 -19.86 4.40 -19.78
N PHE A 218 -19.06 3.37 -19.96
CA PHE A 218 -19.47 2.09 -20.54
C PHE A 218 -20.60 1.43 -19.72
N GLU A 219 -20.43 1.31 -18.40
CA GLU A 219 -21.45 0.73 -17.50
C GLU A 219 -22.74 1.54 -17.50
N SER A 220 -22.63 2.88 -17.46
CA SER A 220 -23.78 3.78 -17.51
C SER A 220 -24.53 3.65 -18.84
N ALA A 221 -23.80 3.64 -19.96
CA ALA A 221 -24.36 3.46 -21.29
C ALA A 221 -25.08 2.12 -21.45
N PHE A 222 -24.49 1.04 -20.95
CA PHE A 222 -25.11 -0.28 -20.94
C PHE A 222 -26.42 -0.28 -20.14
N THR A 223 -26.39 0.29 -18.93
CA THR A 223 -27.57 0.33 -18.04
C THR A 223 -28.70 1.16 -18.63
N ASN A 224 -28.39 2.25 -19.34
CA ASN A 224 -29.34 3.17 -19.94
C ASN A 224 -29.78 2.77 -21.37
N GLY A 225 -29.20 1.73 -21.96
CA GLY A 225 -29.43 1.31 -23.34
C GLY A 225 -28.90 2.29 -24.39
N ASP A 226 -27.91 3.13 -24.02
CA ASP A 226 -27.25 4.07 -24.91
C ASP A 226 -26.17 3.38 -25.73
N LEU A 227 -26.55 2.88 -26.89
CA LEU A 227 -25.68 2.11 -27.79
C LEU A 227 -24.54 2.95 -28.35
N GLU A 228 -24.74 4.25 -28.56
CA GLU A 228 -23.72 5.14 -29.11
C GLU A 228 -22.56 5.33 -28.10
N THR A 229 -22.89 5.77 -26.89
CA THR A 229 -21.92 5.94 -25.81
C THR A 229 -21.26 4.61 -25.44
N PHE A 230 -22.00 3.49 -25.47
CA PHE A 230 -21.46 2.16 -25.24
C PHE A 230 -20.36 1.81 -26.25
N ASN A 231 -20.62 1.97 -27.55
CA ASN A 231 -19.63 1.65 -28.60
C ASN A 231 -18.39 2.57 -28.59
N ILE A 232 -18.52 3.80 -28.10
CA ILE A 232 -17.38 4.72 -27.99
C ILE A 232 -16.43 4.30 -26.83
N ASN A 233 -16.98 3.72 -25.74
CA ASN A 233 -16.22 3.40 -24.53
C ASN A 233 -15.90 1.90 -24.40
N ALA A 234 -16.35 1.06 -25.29
CA ALA A 234 -16.05 -0.37 -25.35
C ALA A 234 -14.74 -0.64 -26.10
#